data_083f0f43fd073fb3fbe8324025fbacb4
#
_entry.id   083f0f43fd073fb3fbe8324025fbacb4
#
_cell.length_a   1.000
_cell.length_b   1.000
_cell.length_c   1.000
_cell.angle_alpha   90.00
_cell.angle_beta   90.00
_cell.angle_gamma   90.00
#
_symmetry.space_group_name_H-M   'P 1'
#
loop_
_entity.id
_entity.type
_entity.pdbx_description
1 polymer ?
#
loop_
_entity_poly.entity_id
_entity_poly.type
_entity_poly.pdbx_seq_one_letter_code
_entity_poly.pdbx_strand_id
1 'polypeptide(L)'
;NSLNIILDILNKPNVKINKAWELNERHYGGLTGLNKDDTIKKYGNKQVQIWRRSYDTPPPGGESLKMTCDRTLPYFNNILKKVYNGNDIIIAAHGNSIRAIVMKIFNYTPELILKTEIGWCEPWIMTFNDNKELENFQIVKINEKSNSNVPQMPKTLKNEQI
;
A
#
# COMPACT_ATOMS: atom_id res chain seq x y z
N ASN A 1 -3.64 -13.29 -12.81
CA ASN A 1 -3.29 -12.73 -11.50
C ASN A 1 -1.87 -12.18 -11.57
N SER A 2 -1.68 -10.90 -11.17
CA SER A 2 -0.42 -10.13 -11.38
C SER A 2 0.82 -10.85 -10.84
N LEU A 3 0.75 -11.45 -9.65
CA LEU A 3 1.88 -12.16 -9.05
C LEU A 3 2.32 -13.36 -9.91
N ASN A 4 1.38 -14.13 -10.44
CA ASN A 4 1.72 -15.28 -11.31
C ASN A 4 2.45 -14.82 -12.57
N ILE A 5 1.96 -13.74 -13.20
CA ILE A 5 2.61 -13.15 -14.38
C ILE A 5 4.05 -12.70 -14.05
N ILE A 6 4.24 -12.05 -12.89
CA ILE A 6 5.57 -11.65 -12.43
C ILE A 6 6.49 -12.87 -12.26
N LEU A 7 6.02 -13.92 -11.59
CA LEU A 7 6.82 -15.13 -11.36
C LEU A 7 7.13 -15.89 -12.65
N ASP A 8 6.20 -15.92 -13.61
CA ASP A 8 6.41 -16.51 -14.93
C ASP A 8 7.50 -15.75 -15.69
N ILE A 9 7.43 -14.40 -15.72
CA ILE A 9 8.45 -13.56 -16.38
C ILE A 9 9.83 -13.72 -15.72
N LEU A 10 9.87 -13.82 -14.40
CA LEU A 10 11.11 -14.02 -13.64
C LEU A 10 11.64 -15.47 -13.74
N ASN A 11 10.94 -16.35 -14.45
CA ASN A 11 11.25 -17.79 -14.52
C ASN A 11 11.39 -18.43 -13.13
N LYS A 12 10.47 -18.11 -12.21
CA LYS A 12 10.43 -18.59 -10.82
C LYS A 12 9.11 -19.32 -10.49
N PRO A 13 8.70 -20.35 -11.24
CA PRO A 13 7.39 -20.99 -11.09
C PRO A 13 7.21 -21.71 -9.74
N ASN A 14 8.30 -22.08 -9.08
CA ASN A 14 8.29 -22.87 -7.85
C ASN A 14 8.33 -22.03 -6.56
N VAL A 15 8.22 -20.70 -6.66
CA VAL A 15 8.18 -19.85 -5.47
C VAL A 15 6.86 -20.06 -4.72
N LYS A 16 6.96 -20.29 -3.42
CA LYS A 16 5.79 -20.46 -2.56
C LYS A 16 4.97 -19.17 -2.49
N ILE A 17 3.72 -19.26 -2.94
CA ILE A 17 2.76 -18.16 -2.86
C ILE A 17 1.90 -18.32 -1.61
N ASN A 18 1.86 -17.29 -0.78
CA ASN A 18 0.93 -17.18 0.35
C ASN A 18 -0.16 -16.17 0.00
N LYS A 19 -1.42 -16.60 0.03
CA LYS A 19 -2.58 -15.71 -0.13
C LYS A 19 -3.05 -15.27 1.25
N ALA A 20 -3.27 -13.98 1.42
CA ALA A 20 -3.65 -13.37 2.70
C ALA A 20 -4.76 -12.35 2.47
N TRP A 21 -5.90 -12.54 3.13
CA TRP A 21 -7.03 -11.62 3.05
C TRP A 21 -6.70 -10.27 3.69
N GLU A 22 -5.76 -10.24 4.61
CA GLU A 22 -5.25 -9.04 5.27
C GLU A 22 -4.62 -8.04 4.30
N LEU A 23 -4.22 -8.52 3.11
CA LEU A 23 -3.66 -7.69 2.03
C LEU A 23 -4.70 -7.31 0.96
N ASN A 24 -5.97 -7.68 1.13
CA ASN A 24 -7.02 -7.26 0.21
C ASN A 24 -7.18 -5.74 0.19
N GLU A 25 -7.79 -5.22 -0.90
CA GLU A 25 -8.17 -3.82 -0.98
C GLU A 25 -9.15 -3.45 0.14
N ARG A 26 -9.15 -2.19 0.52
CA ARG A 26 -10.10 -1.61 1.46
C ARG A 26 -11.52 -1.87 1.00
N HIS A 27 -12.36 -2.38 1.88
CA HIS A 27 -13.75 -2.62 1.57
C HIS A 27 -14.53 -1.29 1.55
N TYR A 28 -15.16 -0.99 0.42
CA TYR A 28 -15.89 0.27 0.26
C TYR A 28 -17.36 0.20 0.67
N GLY A 29 -17.81 -0.94 1.20
CA GLY A 29 -19.19 -1.13 1.70
C GLY A 29 -20.25 -0.79 0.67
N GLY A 30 -21.19 0.03 1.07
CA GLY A 30 -22.28 0.49 0.20
C GLY A 30 -21.86 1.35 -0.99
N LEU A 31 -20.57 1.69 -1.11
CA LEU A 31 -20.03 2.41 -2.28
C LEU A 31 -19.44 1.46 -3.33
N THR A 32 -19.35 0.16 -3.05
CA THR A 32 -18.78 -0.82 -3.96
C THR A 32 -19.59 -0.90 -5.25
N GLY A 33 -18.90 -0.79 -6.40
CA GLY A 33 -19.52 -0.84 -7.73
C GLY A 33 -20.21 0.46 -8.16
N LEU A 34 -20.34 1.46 -7.29
CA LEU A 34 -20.87 2.77 -7.67
C LEU A 34 -19.74 3.62 -8.29
N ASN A 35 -20.07 4.30 -9.38
CA ASN A 35 -19.17 5.32 -9.90
C ASN A 35 -19.18 6.56 -8.99
N LYS A 36 -18.15 7.39 -9.12
CA LYS A 36 -17.98 8.58 -8.27
C LYS A 36 -19.16 9.57 -8.40
N ASP A 37 -19.64 9.78 -9.61
CA ASP A 37 -20.67 10.80 -9.88
C ASP A 37 -22.03 10.37 -9.32
N ASP A 38 -22.41 9.11 -9.46
CA ASP A 38 -23.66 8.57 -8.88
C ASP A 38 -23.59 8.57 -7.34
N THR A 39 -22.41 8.29 -6.78
CA THR A 39 -22.19 8.39 -5.33
C THR A 39 -22.36 9.83 -4.85
N ILE A 40 -21.80 10.80 -5.57
CA ILE A 40 -21.92 12.23 -5.25
C ILE A 40 -23.39 12.69 -5.35
N LYS A 41 -24.12 12.27 -6.38
CA LYS A 41 -25.55 12.58 -6.52
C LYS A 41 -26.38 12.07 -5.34
N LYS A 42 -26.05 10.87 -4.86
CA LYS A 42 -26.79 10.21 -3.77
C LYS A 42 -26.47 10.75 -2.38
N TYR A 43 -25.19 11.03 -2.09
CA TYR A 43 -24.71 11.32 -0.74
C TYR A 43 -24.13 12.73 -0.58
N GLY A 44 -24.03 13.49 -1.66
CA GLY A 44 -23.39 14.80 -1.69
C GLY A 44 -21.85 14.72 -1.76
N ASN A 45 -21.26 15.72 -2.42
CA ASN A 45 -19.80 15.74 -2.66
C ASN A 45 -18.97 15.74 -1.36
N LYS A 46 -19.39 16.55 -0.37
CA LYS A 46 -18.67 16.66 0.93
C LYS A 46 -18.57 15.31 1.63
N GLN A 47 -19.68 14.57 1.73
CA GLN A 47 -19.71 13.27 2.40
C GLN A 47 -18.88 12.23 1.65
N VAL A 48 -18.93 12.21 0.33
CA VAL A 48 -18.14 11.30 -0.51
C VAL A 48 -16.65 11.59 -0.38
N GLN A 49 -16.25 12.87 -0.31
CA GLN A 49 -14.86 13.26 -0.07
C GLN A 49 -14.38 12.79 1.31
N ILE A 50 -15.19 12.92 2.37
CA ILE A 50 -14.86 12.41 3.69
C ILE A 50 -14.58 10.90 3.64
N TRP A 51 -15.48 10.10 3.08
CA TRP A 51 -15.29 8.65 2.98
C TRP A 51 -14.07 8.23 2.15
N ARG A 52 -13.72 9.02 1.13
CA ARG A 52 -12.60 8.71 0.23
C ARG A 52 -11.25 9.18 0.75
N ARG A 53 -11.24 10.29 1.51
CA ARG A 53 -10.03 11.03 1.90
C ARG A 53 -9.83 11.15 3.41
N SER A 54 -10.70 10.55 4.24
CA SER A 54 -10.48 10.46 5.68
C SER A 54 -9.69 9.20 6.04
N TYR A 55 -8.89 9.30 7.08
CA TYR A 55 -8.13 8.17 7.62
C TYR A 55 -9.03 7.22 8.42
N ASP A 56 -9.95 7.76 9.21
CA ASP A 56 -10.70 7.05 10.25
C ASP A 56 -12.22 6.92 9.98
N THR A 57 -12.76 7.67 9.03
CA THR A 57 -14.20 7.65 8.73
C THR A 57 -14.54 6.65 7.63
N PRO A 58 -15.17 5.49 7.94
CA PRO A 58 -15.53 4.50 6.95
C PRO A 58 -16.79 4.90 6.18
N PRO A 59 -16.97 4.43 4.93
CA PRO A 59 -18.25 4.45 4.26
C PRO A 59 -19.22 3.45 4.92
N PRO A 60 -20.55 3.58 4.69
CA PRO A 60 -21.54 2.65 5.26
C PRO A 60 -21.22 1.19 4.95
N GLY A 61 -21.04 0.36 5.99
CA GLY A 61 -20.70 -1.05 5.86
C GLY A 61 -19.32 -1.34 5.26
N GLY A 62 -18.45 -0.33 5.20
CA GLY A 62 -17.08 -0.47 4.66
C GLY A 62 -15.98 -0.25 5.69
N GLU A 63 -14.75 -0.14 5.22
CA GLU A 63 -13.55 0.12 6.01
C GLU A 63 -13.06 1.56 5.84
N SER A 64 -12.54 2.16 6.92
CA SER A 64 -11.63 3.29 6.86
C SER A 64 -10.21 2.82 6.52
N LEU A 65 -9.31 3.74 6.19
CA LEU A 65 -7.89 3.40 6.03
C LEU A 65 -7.29 2.88 7.36
N LYS A 66 -7.73 3.44 8.50
CA LYS A 66 -7.34 2.97 9.83
C LYS A 66 -7.71 1.49 10.02
N MET A 67 -8.95 1.09 9.71
CA MET A 67 -9.39 -0.31 9.81
C MET A 67 -8.58 -1.23 8.87
N THR A 68 -8.26 -0.75 7.66
CA THR A 68 -7.35 -1.47 6.75
C THR A 68 -5.97 -1.64 7.39
N CYS A 69 -5.41 -0.61 8.04
CA CYS A 69 -4.15 -0.71 8.78
C CYS A 69 -4.25 -1.73 9.92
N ASP A 70 -5.32 -1.70 10.70
CA ASP A 70 -5.52 -2.57 11.87
C ASP A 70 -5.47 -4.07 11.50
N ARG A 71 -5.96 -4.46 10.30
CA ARG A 71 -5.85 -5.85 9.82
C ARG A 71 -4.55 -6.16 9.07
N THR A 72 -4.03 -5.19 8.30
CA THR A 72 -2.85 -5.41 7.45
C THR A 72 -1.56 -5.49 8.27
N LEU A 73 -1.39 -4.62 9.27
CA LEU A 73 -0.12 -4.48 9.98
C LEU A 73 0.28 -5.69 10.84
N PRO A 74 -0.61 -6.38 11.54
CA PRO A 74 -0.24 -7.62 12.25
C PRO A 74 0.30 -8.69 11.30
N TYR A 75 -0.32 -8.87 10.13
CA TYR A 75 0.16 -9.79 9.11
C TYR A 75 1.50 -9.34 8.52
N PHE A 76 1.62 -8.07 8.18
CA PHE A 76 2.85 -7.50 7.65
C PHE A 76 4.04 -7.61 8.62
N ASN A 77 3.81 -7.50 9.93
CA ASN A 77 4.85 -7.73 10.93
C ASN A 77 5.45 -9.15 10.85
N ASN A 78 4.64 -10.15 10.49
CA ASN A 78 5.15 -11.50 10.28
C ASN A 78 5.94 -11.64 8.97
N ILE A 79 5.60 -10.84 7.95
CA ILE A 79 6.40 -10.73 6.72
C ILE A 79 7.75 -10.08 7.05
N LEU A 80 7.78 -8.96 7.78
CA LEU A 80 9.02 -8.28 8.18
C LEU A 80 9.99 -9.19 8.93
N LYS A 81 9.50 -10.05 9.83
CA LYS A 81 10.35 -11.04 10.51
C LYS A 81 11.10 -11.93 9.53
N LYS A 82 10.46 -12.31 8.41
CA LYS A 82 11.12 -13.11 7.37
C LYS A 82 12.14 -12.31 6.59
N VAL A 83 11.82 -11.05 6.26
CA VAL A 83 12.78 -10.13 5.61
C VAL A 83 14.00 -9.94 6.49
N TYR A 84 13.84 -9.70 7.79
CA TYR A 84 14.94 -9.54 8.75
C TYR A 84 15.75 -10.82 8.99
N ASN A 85 15.26 -11.97 8.55
CA ASN A 85 15.97 -13.25 8.53
C ASN A 85 16.62 -13.53 7.15
N GLY A 86 16.79 -12.51 6.30
CA GLY A 86 17.49 -12.59 5.03
C GLY A 86 16.64 -13.13 3.85
N ASN A 87 15.32 -13.07 3.93
CA ASN A 87 14.48 -13.49 2.80
C ASN A 87 14.07 -12.28 1.95
N ASP A 88 14.18 -12.43 0.64
CA ASP A 88 13.55 -11.54 -0.32
C ASP A 88 12.06 -11.89 -0.46
N ILE A 89 11.20 -10.87 -0.38
CA ILE A 89 9.75 -11.07 -0.42
C ILE A 89 9.11 -10.11 -1.43
N ILE A 90 8.28 -10.66 -2.32
CA ILE A 90 7.43 -9.89 -3.22
C ILE A 90 6.02 -9.85 -2.65
N ILE A 91 5.46 -8.66 -2.51
CA ILE A 91 4.07 -8.42 -2.10
C ILE A 91 3.32 -7.82 -3.27
N ALA A 92 2.36 -8.57 -3.82
CA ALA A 92 1.39 -8.06 -4.77
C ALA A 92 0.06 -7.79 -4.04
N ALA A 93 -0.28 -6.52 -3.87
CA ALA A 93 -1.41 -6.08 -3.06
C ALA A 93 -2.12 -4.88 -3.71
N HIS A 94 -2.90 -4.15 -2.96
CA HIS A 94 -3.74 -3.05 -3.45
C HIS A 94 -3.34 -1.71 -2.80
N GLY A 95 -3.81 -0.60 -3.39
CA GLY A 95 -3.38 0.73 -2.99
C GLY A 95 -3.53 1.02 -1.49
N ASN A 96 -4.66 0.66 -0.87
CA ASN A 96 -4.87 0.96 0.55
C ASN A 96 -4.13 0.00 1.49
N SER A 97 -3.97 -1.28 1.15
CA SER A 97 -3.14 -2.20 1.94
C SER A 97 -1.64 -1.87 1.81
N ILE A 98 -1.18 -1.43 0.62
CA ILE A 98 0.18 -0.90 0.45
C ILE A 98 0.38 0.39 1.26
N ARG A 99 -0.60 1.32 1.29
CA ARG A 99 -0.54 2.51 2.15
C ARG A 99 -0.36 2.15 3.62
N ALA A 100 -1.05 1.12 4.12
CA ALA A 100 -0.86 0.65 5.51
C ALA A 100 0.59 0.22 5.76
N ILE A 101 1.19 -0.53 4.84
CA ILE A 101 2.59 -0.97 4.90
C ILE A 101 3.54 0.23 4.90
N VAL A 102 3.36 1.16 3.95
CA VAL A 102 4.17 2.38 3.81
C VAL A 102 4.07 3.25 5.06
N MET A 103 2.86 3.44 5.59
CA MET A 103 2.63 4.21 6.82
C MET A 103 3.46 3.68 7.98
N LYS A 104 3.55 2.35 8.12
CA LYS A 104 4.37 1.72 9.15
C LYS A 104 5.87 1.90 8.90
N ILE A 105 6.36 1.56 7.70
CA ILE A 105 7.80 1.58 7.40
C ILE A 105 8.35 3.00 7.46
N PHE A 106 7.59 3.99 6.94
CA PHE A 106 8.02 5.38 6.89
C PHE A 106 7.66 6.17 8.15
N ASN A 107 6.97 5.53 9.11
CA ASN A 107 6.43 6.17 10.31
C ASN A 107 5.59 7.42 9.98
N TYR A 108 4.73 7.29 8.97
CA TYR A 108 3.89 8.38 8.51
C TYR A 108 2.70 8.65 9.42
N THR A 109 2.37 9.93 9.55
CA THR A 109 1.09 10.36 10.15
C THR A 109 -0.07 10.09 9.17
N PRO A 110 -1.33 10.11 9.65
CA PRO A 110 -2.51 10.05 8.77
C PRO A 110 -2.49 11.08 7.63
N GLU A 111 -2.01 12.29 7.90
CA GLU A 111 -1.94 13.36 6.89
C GLU A 111 -0.94 13.05 5.78
N LEU A 112 0.21 12.46 6.13
CA LEU A 112 1.24 12.09 5.16
C LEU A 112 0.80 10.91 4.30
N ILE A 113 0.22 9.86 4.91
CA ILE A 113 -0.22 8.70 4.13
C ILE A 113 -1.38 9.03 3.18
N LEU A 114 -2.26 9.95 3.54
CA LEU A 114 -3.34 10.40 2.66
C LEU A 114 -2.84 11.20 1.46
N LYS A 115 -1.64 11.78 1.53
CA LYS A 115 -0.96 12.46 0.43
C LYS A 115 -0.06 11.53 -0.41
N THR A 116 0.13 10.29 0.03
CA THR A 116 0.94 9.30 -0.68
C THR A 116 0.14 8.74 -1.85
N GLU A 117 0.73 8.75 -3.04
CA GLU A 117 0.13 8.13 -4.22
C GLU A 117 0.86 6.81 -4.54
N ILE A 118 0.07 5.75 -4.73
CA ILE A 118 0.55 4.43 -5.11
C ILE A 118 0.12 4.18 -6.55
N GLY A 119 1.07 4.22 -7.48
CA GLY A 119 0.82 3.96 -8.89
C GLY A 119 0.53 2.50 -9.18
N TRP A 120 -0.17 2.24 -10.27
CA TRP A 120 -0.52 0.89 -10.67
C TRP A 120 0.69 0.16 -11.25
N CYS A 121 0.96 -1.03 -10.73
CA CYS A 121 2.07 -1.88 -11.15
C CYS A 121 3.46 -1.23 -11.03
N GLU A 122 3.62 -0.18 -10.25
CA GLU A 122 4.91 0.43 -9.97
C GLU A 122 5.56 -0.27 -8.77
N PRO A 123 6.72 -0.95 -8.98
CA PRO A 123 7.41 -1.60 -7.87
C PRO A 123 7.97 -0.59 -6.89
N TRP A 124 7.74 -0.83 -5.60
CA TRP A 124 8.36 -0.14 -4.48
C TRP A 124 9.36 -1.08 -3.84
N ILE A 125 10.63 -0.79 -3.97
CA ILE A 125 11.74 -1.61 -3.48
C ILE A 125 12.22 -1.02 -2.16
N MET A 126 12.27 -1.84 -1.13
CA MET A 126 12.70 -1.46 0.22
C MET A 126 13.76 -2.44 0.70
N THR A 127 14.94 -1.93 1.06
CA THR A 127 16.03 -2.72 1.61
C THR A 127 16.22 -2.36 3.08
N PHE A 128 16.44 -3.36 3.91
CA PHE A 128 16.65 -3.19 5.35
C PHE A 128 18.06 -3.65 5.73
N ASN A 129 18.70 -2.91 6.62
CA ASN A 129 20.00 -3.27 7.18
C ASN A 129 19.89 -4.29 8.34
N ASP A 130 21.04 -4.74 8.85
CA ASP A 130 21.12 -5.69 9.97
C ASP A 130 20.47 -5.17 11.26
N ASN A 131 20.37 -3.85 11.42
CA ASN A 131 19.66 -3.19 12.53
C ASN A 131 18.14 -3.15 12.31
N LYS A 132 17.60 -3.75 11.23
CA LYS A 132 16.20 -3.77 10.86
C LYS A 132 15.62 -2.38 10.51
N GLU A 133 16.49 -1.46 10.13
CA GLU A 133 16.13 -0.12 9.67
C GLU A 133 16.04 -0.10 8.15
N LEU A 134 15.16 0.74 7.61
CA LEU A 134 15.07 0.97 6.17
C LEU A 134 16.35 1.67 5.70
N GLU A 135 17.16 0.96 4.91
CA GLU A 135 18.45 1.44 4.40
C GLU A 135 18.31 2.08 3.02
N ASN A 136 17.44 1.51 2.16
CA ASN A 136 17.22 2.02 0.81
C ASN A 136 15.75 1.91 0.42
N PHE A 137 15.30 2.86 -0.39
CA PHE A 137 13.95 2.91 -0.95
C PHE A 137 13.98 3.42 -2.38
N GLN A 138 13.31 2.71 -3.28
CA GLN A 138 13.20 3.09 -4.68
C GLN A 138 11.79 2.82 -5.20
N ILE A 139 11.25 3.76 -5.98
CA ILE A 139 10.05 3.57 -6.80
C ILE A 139 10.51 3.37 -8.25
N VAL A 140 10.17 2.22 -8.84
CA VAL A 140 10.47 1.95 -10.25
C VAL A 140 9.33 2.50 -11.10
N LYS A 141 9.58 3.62 -11.76
CA LYS A 141 8.64 4.21 -12.73
C LYS A 141 8.65 3.37 -14.01
N ILE A 142 7.47 2.95 -14.46
CA ILE A 142 7.32 2.06 -15.62
C ILE A 142 7.04 2.81 -16.93
N ASN A 143 6.54 4.03 -16.85
CA ASN A 143 6.29 4.90 -18.02
C ASN A 143 6.06 6.36 -17.56
N GLU A 144 5.82 7.26 -18.52
CA GLU A 144 5.57 8.69 -18.26
C GLU A 144 4.30 8.97 -17.44
N LYS A 145 3.36 8.03 -17.38
CA LYS A 145 2.12 8.15 -16.60
C LYS A 145 2.27 7.60 -15.17
N SER A 146 3.49 7.20 -14.80
CA SER A 146 3.81 6.76 -13.44
C SER A 146 3.52 7.87 -12.44
N ASN A 147 2.70 7.59 -11.44
CA ASN A 147 2.19 8.59 -10.51
C ASN A 147 2.43 8.25 -9.03
N SER A 148 3.21 7.20 -8.75
CA SER A 148 3.65 6.95 -7.38
C SER A 148 4.44 8.14 -6.86
N ASN A 149 4.09 8.57 -5.66
CA ASN A 149 4.75 9.70 -5.00
C ASN A 149 4.67 9.56 -3.49
N VAL A 150 5.75 9.97 -2.82
CA VAL A 150 5.82 10.10 -1.37
C VAL A 150 5.97 11.57 -1.00
N PRO A 151 5.16 12.09 -0.06
CA PRO A 151 5.22 13.50 0.31
C PRO A 151 6.49 13.88 1.08
N GLN A 152 7.15 12.91 1.70
CA GLN A 152 8.34 13.07 2.51
C GLN A 152 9.12 11.76 2.54
N MET A 153 10.45 11.82 2.36
CA MET A 153 11.31 10.64 2.54
C MET A 153 11.45 10.30 4.03
N PRO A 154 11.56 8.99 4.37
CA PRO A 154 11.82 8.57 5.74
C PRO A 154 13.12 9.19 6.28
N LYS A 155 13.13 9.58 7.56
CA LYS A 155 14.29 10.22 8.20
C LYS A 155 15.53 9.34 8.26
N THR A 156 15.37 8.03 8.20
CA THR A 156 16.45 7.03 8.19
C THR A 156 17.19 6.98 6.86
N LEU A 157 16.56 7.42 5.77
CA LEU A 157 17.21 7.52 4.47
C LEU A 157 17.96 8.84 4.43
N LYS A 158 19.30 8.79 4.47
CA LYS A 158 20.13 9.93 4.12
C LYS A 158 19.80 10.30 2.67
N ASN A 159 19.61 11.61 2.40
CA ASN A 159 19.38 12.16 1.06
C ASN A 159 20.57 11.81 0.14
N GLU A 160 20.64 10.62 -0.35
CA GLU A 160 21.46 10.28 -1.51
C GLU A 160 20.55 10.40 -2.74
N GLN A 161 20.87 11.39 -3.49
CA GLN A 161 20.29 11.93 -4.72
C GLN A 161 19.65 10.85 -5.62
N ILE A 162 18.41 11.14 -5.98
CA ILE A 162 17.74 10.57 -7.16
C ILE A 162 18.23 11.31 -8.40
#